data_1d393af4ca1146fe2f32ce0c33449380
#
_entry.id   1d393af4ca1146fe2f32ce0c33449380
#
_cell.length_a   1.000
_cell.length_b   1.000
_cell.length_c   1.000
_cell.angle_alpha   90.00
_cell.angle_beta   90.00
_cell.angle_gamma   90.00
#
_symmetry.space_group_name_H-M   'P 1'
#
loop_
_entity.id
_entity.type
_entity.pdbx_description
1 polymer ?
#
loop_
_entity_poly.entity_id
_entity_poly.type
_entity_poly.pdbx_seq_one_letter_code
_entity_poly.pdbx_strand_id
1 'polypeptide(L)'
;MAYAIKAEIADPAAETFAFPAHKSMYGGKNVAVGDVVFLFASETQGGHGLVARCVVTSAEPTPRIPDVDRQTPRVSVTVRRTAVVKRALGRDDLKPFKDWSDGRPESELNFKFYRQATNKIVGLTDTTAALLEGFF
;
A
#
# COMPACT_ATOMS: atom_id res chain seq x y z
N MET A 1 1.50 -12.87 -4.23
CA MET A 1 2.32 -11.75 -3.80
C MET A 1 1.47 -10.75 -3.03
N ALA A 2 2.05 -10.02 -2.11
CA ALA A 2 1.34 -9.02 -1.32
C ALA A 2 1.81 -7.61 -1.65
N TYR A 3 0.89 -6.69 -1.50
CA TYR A 3 1.10 -5.27 -1.80
C TYR A 3 0.57 -4.41 -0.65
N ALA A 4 1.00 -3.17 -0.60
CA ALA A 4 0.42 -2.17 0.27
C ALA A 4 0.05 -0.94 -0.54
N ILE A 5 -1.05 -0.31 -0.17
CA ILE A 5 -1.48 0.96 -0.75
C ILE A 5 -1.60 1.96 0.38
N LYS A 6 -0.93 3.10 0.23
CA LYS A 6 -1.14 4.25 1.11
C LYS A 6 -1.84 5.33 0.33
N ALA A 7 -2.98 5.78 0.85
CA ALA A 7 -3.82 6.76 0.17
C ALA A 7 -4.74 7.46 1.16
N GLU A 8 -5.43 8.49 0.69
CA GLU A 8 -6.57 9.04 1.43
C GLU A 8 -7.68 8.00 1.49
N ILE A 9 -8.15 7.67 2.67
CA ILE A 9 -9.25 6.72 2.89
C ILE A 9 -10.40 7.48 3.55
N ALA A 10 -11.39 7.84 2.74
CA ALA A 10 -12.52 8.64 3.22
C ALA A 10 -13.40 7.89 4.20
N ASP A 11 -13.62 6.59 3.98
CA ASP A 11 -14.42 5.73 4.85
C ASP A 11 -13.65 4.46 5.19
N PRO A 12 -12.92 4.42 6.33
CA PRO A 12 -12.16 3.22 6.73
C PRO A 12 -13.03 1.99 6.98
N ALA A 13 -14.33 2.17 7.19
CA ALA A 13 -15.27 1.07 7.43
C ALA A 13 -15.91 0.52 6.16
N ALA A 14 -15.58 1.06 4.98
CA ALA A 14 -16.12 0.57 3.71
C ALA A 14 -15.73 -0.88 3.46
N GLU A 15 -16.59 -1.60 2.72
CA GLU A 15 -16.33 -2.99 2.34
C GLU A 15 -15.41 -3.08 1.11
N THR A 16 -15.47 -2.07 0.25
CA THR A 16 -14.67 -2.00 -0.98
C THR A 16 -14.01 -0.63 -1.10
N PHE A 17 -12.85 -0.62 -1.77
CA PHE A 17 -12.09 0.60 -2.02
C PHE A 17 -11.63 0.61 -3.47
N ALA A 18 -11.76 1.75 -4.14
CA ALA A 18 -11.30 1.94 -5.51
C ALA A 18 -10.19 2.98 -5.55
N PHE A 19 -9.14 2.67 -6.30
CA PHE A 19 -7.97 3.53 -6.48
C PHE A 19 -7.73 3.70 -7.98
N PRO A 20 -8.39 4.68 -8.63
CA PRO A 20 -8.24 4.87 -10.07
C PRO A 20 -6.89 5.49 -10.42
N ALA A 21 -6.24 4.95 -11.44
CA ALA A 21 -4.96 5.45 -11.97
C ALA A 21 -3.95 5.80 -10.86
N HIS A 22 -3.79 4.88 -9.89
CA HIS A 22 -2.95 5.10 -8.72
C HIS A 22 -1.48 4.82 -9.05
N LYS A 23 -0.59 5.71 -8.62
CA LYS A 23 0.85 5.55 -8.86
C LYS A 23 1.39 4.31 -8.16
N SER A 24 2.39 3.67 -8.77
CA SER A 24 3.01 2.46 -8.24
C SER A 24 4.53 2.55 -8.23
N MET A 25 5.16 1.84 -7.29
CA MET A 25 6.61 1.62 -7.20
C MET A 25 6.89 0.22 -6.64
N TYR A 26 8.13 -0.21 -6.74
CA TYR A 26 8.59 -1.49 -6.16
C TYR A 26 7.73 -2.67 -6.59
N GLY A 27 7.42 -2.72 -7.90
CA GLY A 27 6.62 -3.81 -8.46
C GLY A 27 5.12 -3.68 -8.24
N GLY A 28 4.64 -2.57 -7.66
CA GLY A 28 3.20 -2.35 -7.44
C GLY A 28 2.37 -2.40 -8.71
N LYS A 29 2.96 -2.10 -9.87
CA LYS A 29 2.28 -2.19 -11.17
C LYS A 29 1.84 -3.62 -11.54
N ASN A 30 2.42 -4.63 -10.90
CA ASN A 30 2.14 -6.04 -11.16
C ASN A 30 1.00 -6.59 -10.32
N VAL A 31 0.34 -5.77 -9.51
CA VAL A 31 -0.80 -6.18 -8.71
C VAL A 31 -1.88 -6.80 -9.60
N ALA A 32 -2.46 -7.91 -9.17
CA ALA A 32 -3.43 -8.68 -9.94
C ALA A 32 -4.59 -9.15 -9.07
N VAL A 33 -5.71 -9.49 -9.71
CA VAL A 33 -6.88 -10.06 -9.04
C VAL A 33 -6.47 -11.25 -8.18
N GLY A 34 -6.94 -11.29 -6.95
CA GLY A 34 -6.62 -12.34 -5.97
C GLY A 34 -5.45 -12.00 -5.05
N ASP A 35 -4.64 -11.00 -5.38
CA ASP A 35 -3.54 -10.59 -4.52
C ASP A 35 -4.03 -9.92 -3.24
N VAL A 36 -3.25 -10.08 -2.17
CA VAL A 36 -3.52 -9.43 -0.88
C VAL A 36 -2.97 -8.00 -0.90
N VAL A 37 -3.77 -7.08 -0.41
CA VAL A 37 -3.39 -5.66 -0.26
C VAL A 37 -3.65 -5.21 1.15
N PHE A 38 -2.64 -4.58 1.76
CA PHE A 38 -2.78 -3.91 3.06
C PHE A 38 -2.97 -2.42 2.83
N LEU A 39 -4.07 -1.85 3.36
CA LEU A 39 -4.40 -0.45 3.17
C LEU A 39 -3.91 0.40 4.34
N PHE A 40 -3.23 1.48 3.99
CA PHE A 40 -2.77 2.50 4.93
C PHE A 40 -3.47 3.83 4.62
N ALA A 41 -4.16 4.38 5.59
CA ALA A 41 -4.73 5.72 5.48
C ALA A 41 -3.62 6.75 5.71
N SER A 42 -3.42 7.63 4.73
CA SER A 42 -2.36 8.64 4.76
C SER A 42 -2.53 9.61 5.92
N GLU A 43 -1.51 9.74 6.75
CA GLU A 43 -1.53 10.67 7.89
C GLU A 43 -1.54 12.13 7.45
N THR A 44 -0.97 12.43 6.29
CA THR A 44 -1.03 13.79 5.73
C THR A 44 -2.43 14.20 5.28
N GLN A 45 -3.35 13.24 5.21
CA GLN A 45 -4.75 13.45 4.82
C GLN A 45 -5.72 13.03 5.94
N GLY A 46 -5.26 13.10 7.18
CA GLY A 46 -6.08 12.84 8.36
C GLY A 46 -6.22 11.38 8.77
N GLY A 47 -5.49 10.47 8.12
CA GLY A 47 -5.52 9.05 8.45
C GLY A 47 -4.58 8.67 9.59
N HIS A 48 -4.64 7.41 10.01
CA HIS A 48 -3.87 6.87 11.14
C HIS A 48 -3.04 5.62 10.79
N GLY A 49 -2.70 5.43 9.51
CA GLY A 49 -1.89 4.29 9.08
C GLY A 49 -2.74 3.07 8.71
N LEU A 50 -2.30 1.90 9.13
CA LEU A 50 -2.91 0.61 8.73
C LEU A 50 -4.40 0.55 9.08
N VAL A 51 -5.24 0.21 8.10
CA VAL A 51 -6.71 0.21 8.21
C VAL A 51 -7.28 -1.18 8.00
N ALA A 52 -6.90 -1.85 6.91
CA ALA A 52 -7.58 -3.05 6.47
C ALA A 52 -6.66 -3.97 5.69
N ARG A 53 -7.00 -5.26 5.74
CA ARG A 53 -6.49 -6.28 4.82
C ARG A 53 -7.53 -6.51 3.76
N CYS A 54 -7.12 -6.53 2.50
CA CYS A 54 -8.02 -6.64 1.35
C CYS A 54 -7.53 -7.66 0.34
N VAL A 55 -8.41 -8.04 -0.57
CA VAL A 55 -8.10 -8.87 -1.74
C VAL A 55 -8.49 -8.07 -2.99
N VAL A 56 -7.63 -8.08 -3.99
CA VAL A 56 -7.86 -7.39 -5.26
C VAL A 56 -8.97 -8.06 -6.03
N THR A 57 -9.97 -7.29 -6.42
CA THR A 57 -11.10 -7.76 -7.24
C THR A 57 -11.01 -7.27 -8.69
N SER A 58 -10.25 -6.20 -8.94
CA SER A 58 -10.04 -5.66 -10.28
C SER A 58 -8.68 -4.95 -10.32
N ALA A 59 -7.94 -5.12 -11.39
CA ALA A 59 -6.67 -4.43 -11.60
C ALA A 59 -6.45 -4.21 -13.09
N GLU A 60 -6.27 -2.95 -13.50
CA GLU A 60 -6.04 -2.58 -14.90
C GLU A 60 -4.91 -1.56 -15.00
N PRO A 61 -3.85 -1.85 -15.79
CA PRO A 61 -2.80 -0.87 -16.04
C PRO A 61 -3.37 0.37 -16.71
N THR A 62 -2.90 1.55 -16.33
CA THR A 62 -3.22 2.78 -17.02
C THR A 62 -2.29 2.92 -18.21
N PRO A 63 -2.80 3.17 -19.43
CA PRO A 63 -1.96 3.36 -20.61
C PRO A 63 -1.00 4.54 -20.43
N ARG A 64 0.21 4.40 -20.97
CA ARG A 64 1.18 5.50 -21.00
C ARG A 64 0.65 6.65 -21.85
N ILE A 65 0.93 7.87 -21.43
CA ILE A 65 0.61 9.07 -22.21
C ILE A 65 1.66 9.16 -23.33
N PRO A 66 1.24 9.27 -24.62
CA PRO A 66 2.18 9.45 -25.73
C PRO A 66 3.02 10.73 -25.54
N ASP A 67 4.27 10.68 -26.02
CA ASP A 67 5.21 11.82 -26.02
C ASP A 67 5.66 12.31 -24.63
N VAL A 68 5.38 11.55 -23.59
CA VAL A 68 5.93 11.79 -22.25
C VAL A 68 6.94 10.69 -21.92
N ASP A 69 8.21 11.04 -21.83
CA ASP A 69 9.29 10.06 -21.66
C ASP A 69 9.32 9.45 -20.27
N ARG A 70 9.15 10.26 -19.23
CA ARG A 70 9.21 9.82 -17.84
C ARG A 70 7.81 9.79 -17.23
N GLN A 71 7.36 8.59 -16.92
CA GLN A 71 6.04 8.39 -16.30
C GLN A 71 6.16 7.36 -15.18
N THR A 72 5.59 7.68 -14.03
CA THR A 72 5.37 6.67 -12.98
C THR A 72 4.28 5.73 -13.46
N PRO A 73 4.52 4.41 -13.46
CA PRO A 73 3.46 3.45 -13.81
C PRO A 73 2.25 3.63 -12.90
N ARG A 74 1.05 3.58 -13.50
CA ARG A 74 -0.21 3.70 -12.77
C ARG A 74 -1.06 2.47 -13.03
N VAL A 75 -1.85 2.11 -12.05
CA VAL A 75 -2.81 1.00 -12.15
C VAL A 75 -4.10 1.39 -11.45
N SER A 76 -5.23 1.02 -12.06
CA SER A 76 -6.54 1.19 -11.42
C SER A 76 -6.88 -0.10 -10.71
N VAL A 77 -7.11 -0.03 -9.40
CA VAL A 77 -7.30 -1.20 -8.55
C VAL A 77 -8.57 -1.03 -7.74
N THR A 78 -9.36 -2.10 -7.67
CA THR A 78 -10.46 -2.21 -6.71
C THR A 78 -10.16 -3.37 -5.77
N VAL A 79 -10.36 -3.16 -4.49
CA VAL A 79 -10.10 -4.16 -3.47
C VAL A 79 -11.30 -4.33 -2.55
N ARG A 80 -11.48 -5.56 -2.04
CA ARG A 80 -12.52 -5.90 -1.07
C ARG A 80 -11.87 -6.21 0.27
N ARG A 81 -12.39 -5.58 1.33
CA ARG A 81 -11.90 -5.80 2.69
C ARG A 81 -12.20 -7.24 3.13
N THR A 82 -11.17 -7.91 3.69
CA THR A 82 -11.31 -9.23 4.28
C THR A 82 -11.14 -9.20 5.80
N ALA A 83 -10.45 -8.19 6.33
CA ALA A 83 -10.27 -8.03 7.77
C ALA A 83 -10.03 -6.56 8.13
N VAL A 84 -10.39 -6.19 9.35
CA VAL A 84 -10.14 -4.87 9.95
C VAL A 84 -8.96 -4.96 10.88
N VAL A 85 -8.13 -3.93 10.91
CA VAL A 85 -6.96 -3.89 11.78
C VAL A 85 -7.37 -3.98 13.26
N LYS A 86 -6.64 -4.78 14.04
CA LYS A 86 -6.84 -4.94 15.48
C LYS A 86 -5.86 -4.13 16.31
N ARG A 87 -4.74 -3.73 15.73
CA ARG A 87 -3.70 -2.93 16.40
C ARG A 87 -3.27 -1.80 15.50
N ALA A 88 -2.96 -0.64 16.09
CA ALA A 88 -2.48 0.50 15.32
C ALA A 88 -1.08 0.24 14.78
N LEU A 89 -0.84 0.69 13.54
CA LEU A 89 0.48 0.73 12.93
C LEU A 89 0.52 1.95 11.99
N GLY A 90 1.20 2.98 12.38
CA GLY A 90 1.27 4.21 11.61
C GLY A 90 2.66 4.83 11.61
N ARG A 91 2.72 6.10 11.20
CA ARG A 91 3.98 6.84 11.09
C ARG A 91 4.82 6.78 12.35
N ASP A 92 4.22 7.01 13.51
CA ASP A 92 4.96 7.09 14.78
C ASP A 92 5.55 5.75 15.18
N ASP A 93 4.84 4.65 14.89
CA ASP A 93 5.33 3.30 15.17
C ASP A 93 6.50 2.92 14.28
N LEU A 94 6.53 3.42 13.05
CA LEU A 94 7.56 3.10 12.07
C LEU A 94 8.73 4.08 12.10
N LYS A 95 8.57 5.23 12.72
CA LYS A 95 9.58 6.29 12.77
C LYS A 95 10.96 5.84 13.30
N PRO A 96 11.07 4.98 14.33
CA PRO A 96 12.38 4.51 14.79
C PRO A 96 13.13 3.64 13.81
N PHE A 97 12.47 3.06 12.81
CA PHE A 97 13.06 2.09 11.87
C PHE A 97 13.70 2.79 10.67
N LYS A 98 14.76 3.55 10.93
CA LYS A 98 15.44 4.39 9.92
C LYS A 98 16.66 3.72 9.28
N ASP A 99 17.11 2.58 9.78
CA ASP A 99 18.20 1.81 9.15
C ASP A 99 17.60 0.91 8.06
N TRP A 100 17.49 1.47 6.86
CA TRP A 100 16.82 0.80 5.74
C TRP A 100 17.61 -0.40 5.18
N SER A 101 18.82 -0.63 5.65
CA SER A 101 19.63 -1.79 5.27
C SER A 101 19.64 -2.90 6.33
N ASP A 102 18.86 -2.77 7.41
CA ASP A 102 18.86 -3.77 8.50
C ASP A 102 18.03 -5.02 8.19
N GLY A 103 17.27 -5.02 7.10
CA GLY A 103 16.47 -6.17 6.67
C GLY A 103 15.15 -6.37 7.44
N ARG A 104 14.79 -5.48 8.35
CA ARG A 104 13.55 -5.59 9.12
C ARG A 104 12.34 -5.18 8.28
N PRO A 105 11.18 -5.85 8.45
CA PRO A 105 9.96 -5.48 7.74
C PRO A 105 9.49 -4.06 8.08
N GLU A 106 9.64 -3.62 9.32
CA GLU A 106 9.30 -2.25 9.73
C GLU A 106 10.16 -1.23 8.98
N SER A 107 11.43 -1.52 8.77
CA SER A 107 12.35 -0.64 8.03
C SER A 107 11.97 -0.57 6.55
N GLU A 108 11.52 -1.66 5.97
CA GLU A 108 10.97 -1.68 4.61
C GLU A 108 9.77 -0.75 4.48
N LEU A 109 8.82 -0.82 5.42
CA LEU A 109 7.63 0.03 5.42
C LEU A 109 7.99 1.50 5.61
N ASN A 110 8.92 1.80 6.53
CA ASN A 110 9.41 3.16 6.72
C ASN A 110 9.99 3.72 5.41
N PHE A 111 10.88 2.98 4.77
CA PHE A 111 11.51 3.40 3.53
C PHE A 111 10.47 3.63 2.42
N LYS A 112 9.59 2.66 2.20
CA LYS A 112 8.65 2.71 1.08
C LYS A 112 7.58 3.78 1.27
N PHE A 113 7.05 3.97 2.48
CA PHE A 113 5.93 4.88 2.71
C PHE A 113 6.31 6.25 3.25
N TYR A 114 7.42 6.37 3.96
CA TYR A 114 7.76 7.63 4.60
C TYR A 114 9.05 8.25 4.06
N ARG A 115 9.70 7.57 3.12
CA ARG A 115 10.90 8.08 2.46
C ARG A 115 10.76 8.19 0.95
N GLN A 116 10.29 7.14 0.26
CA GLN A 116 10.36 7.06 -1.20
C GLN A 116 9.00 7.08 -1.90
N ALA A 117 8.09 6.24 -1.48
CA ALA A 117 6.89 5.91 -2.24
C ALA A 117 5.61 6.35 -1.54
N THR A 118 5.59 7.54 -0.97
CA THR A 118 4.41 8.08 -0.31
C THR A 118 3.19 8.06 -1.24
N ASN A 119 2.05 7.61 -0.73
CA ASN A 119 0.77 7.55 -1.46
C ASN A 119 0.85 6.75 -2.76
N LYS A 120 1.53 5.60 -2.73
CA LYS A 120 1.64 4.71 -3.90
C LYS A 120 1.24 3.29 -3.56
N ILE A 121 1.02 2.48 -4.62
CA ILE A 121 0.93 1.03 -4.52
C ILE A 121 2.36 0.49 -4.55
N VAL A 122 2.74 -0.30 -3.56
CA VAL A 122 4.09 -0.88 -3.49
C VAL A 122 4.01 -2.38 -3.27
N GLY A 123 4.93 -3.12 -3.91
CA GLY A 123 5.14 -4.54 -3.62
C GLY A 123 5.81 -4.71 -2.25
N LEU A 124 5.50 -5.78 -1.56
CA LEU A 124 6.07 -6.12 -0.25
C LEU A 124 6.85 -7.42 -0.32
N THR A 125 7.90 -7.53 0.49
CA THR A 125 8.54 -8.81 0.72
C THR A 125 7.62 -9.73 1.54
N ASP A 126 7.84 -11.03 1.47
CA ASP A 126 7.05 -12.01 2.22
C ASP A 126 7.16 -11.79 3.72
N THR A 127 8.34 -11.38 4.19
CA THR A 127 8.58 -11.09 5.62
C THR A 127 7.71 -9.92 6.08
N THR A 128 7.62 -8.86 5.29
CA THR A 128 6.79 -7.69 5.62
C THR A 128 5.31 -8.03 5.56
N ALA A 129 4.89 -8.80 4.55
CA ALA A 129 3.50 -9.28 4.47
C ALA A 129 3.14 -10.12 5.71
N ALA A 130 4.03 -11.00 6.16
CA ALA A 130 3.81 -11.81 7.36
C ALA A 130 3.68 -10.94 8.62
N LEU A 131 4.51 -9.91 8.75
CA LEU A 131 4.39 -8.95 9.86
C LEU A 131 3.00 -8.32 9.86
N LEU A 132 2.55 -7.81 8.71
CA LEU A 132 1.26 -7.10 8.61
C LEU A 132 0.08 -8.01 8.91
N GLU A 133 0.12 -9.29 8.49
CA GLU A 133 -0.92 -10.26 8.83
C GLU A 133 -1.16 -10.34 10.33
N GLY A 134 -0.15 -10.14 11.16
CA GLY A 134 -0.25 -10.18 12.62
C GLY A 134 -1.06 -9.05 13.25
N PHE A 135 -1.45 -8.04 12.47
CA PHE A 135 -2.27 -6.91 12.94
C PHE A 135 -3.78 -7.15 12.76
N PHE A 136 -4.16 -8.27 12.19
CA PHE A 136 -5.56 -8.60 11.86
C PHE A 136 -6.10 -9.89 12.60
#